data_d47a63d21090bb9802ebbb889cc9d8d0
#
_entry.id   d47a63d21090bb9802ebbb889cc9d8d0
#
_cell.length_a   1.000
_cell.length_b   1.000
_cell.length_c   1.000
_cell.angle_alpha   90.00
_cell.angle_beta   90.00
_cell.angle_gamma   90.00
#
_symmetry.space_group_name_H-M   'P 1'
#
loop_
_entity.id
_entity.type
_entity.pdbx_description
1 polymer ?
#
loop_
_entity_poly.entity_id
_entity_poly.type
_entity_poly.pdbx_seq_one_letter_code
_entity_poly.pdbx_strand_id
1 'polypeptide(L)'
;MSDANGPTARFGIDNTAVVKVPVHHGPISDIDVSPDGRRLLVTNYGRDTVSVIDTHTCRVASTIAGLSEPFAVAMSAADPNYAYVSTATAAYDAIEVIDVVTNWRIATHRLAHSLSDLAVSPDGRYLYASRNAVRGADVAVLDTTTGELEVIELAAAAGTTTACVRVSADGRRLFVGVNGPNGGGLAIIETRTRTDGRRVGGRSRLVGTVELGLPVRDVALGNDGNTAYVASCGPVVGSVLDVVDTRAATIVSTHKINEITGPLTRMTLSRDGERAYLISDDRVTVLGTRTQDVLGEVRVTKHPSALVESPDGNYLYVADHAGLLSVARLPSGTAPAAPCSGADEDDDATSGWLPELAPWEPVLA
;
A
#
# COMPACT_ATOMS: atom_id res chain seq x y z
N MET A 1 -29.27 -6.72 -38.80
CA MET A 1 -28.29 -7.18 -37.81
C MET A 1 -27.12 -6.20 -37.89
N SER A 2 -27.16 -5.17 -37.08
CA SER A 2 -26.20 -4.09 -37.07
C SER A 2 -25.30 -4.29 -35.87
N ASP A 3 -24.01 -4.48 -36.13
CA ASP A 3 -22.95 -4.56 -35.13
C ASP A 3 -22.84 -3.23 -34.35
N ALA A 4 -23.31 -3.26 -33.13
CA ALA A 4 -23.11 -2.17 -32.17
C ALA A 4 -21.86 -2.45 -31.33
N ASN A 5 -20.67 -2.43 -31.96
CA ASN A 5 -19.38 -2.27 -31.27
C ASN A 5 -18.90 -0.84 -31.51
N GLY A 6 -19.48 0.10 -30.78
CA GLY A 6 -18.90 1.43 -30.62
C GLY A 6 -17.58 1.30 -29.84
N PRO A 7 -16.54 2.08 -30.18
CA PRO A 7 -15.31 2.07 -29.42
C PRO A 7 -15.62 2.50 -28.00
N THR A 8 -15.38 1.63 -27.02
CA THR A 8 -15.34 1.98 -25.60
C THR A 8 -14.43 3.20 -25.47
N ALA A 9 -14.96 4.31 -25.02
CA ALA A 9 -14.21 5.53 -24.83
C ALA A 9 -13.05 5.18 -23.89
N ARG A 10 -11.83 5.09 -24.42
CA ARG A 10 -10.61 4.97 -23.61
C ARG A 10 -10.62 6.17 -22.69
N PHE A 11 -10.68 5.92 -21.41
CA PHE A 11 -10.56 6.93 -20.40
C PHE A 11 -9.25 7.69 -20.70
N GLY A 12 -9.28 9.02 -20.84
CA GLY A 12 -8.16 9.85 -21.28
C GLY A 12 -6.97 9.90 -20.30
N ILE A 13 -6.66 8.76 -19.69
CA ILE A 13 -5.56 8.57 -18.73
C ILE A 13 -4.21 8.46 -19.46
N ASP A 14 -4.19 8.03 -20.71
CA ASP A 14 -2.97 7.83 -21.50
C ASP A 14 -2.13 9.09 -21.71
N ASN A 15 -2.67 10.27 -21.38
CA ASN A 15 -1.99 11.56 -21.51
C ASN A 15 -1.96 12.35 -20.19
N THR A 16 -2.03 11.65 -19.06
CA THR A 16 -2.03 12.27 -17.73
C THR A 16 -0.67 12.90 -17.45
N ALA A 17 -0.67 14.20 -17.10
CA ALA A 17 0.53 14.86 -16.61
C ALA A 17 1.00 14.19 -15.31
N VAL A 18 2.22 13.66 -15.31
CA VAL A 18 2.84 13.04 -14.15
C VAL A 18 3.94 13.95 -13.64
N VAL A 19 3.78 14.46 -12.42
CA VAL A 19 4.83 15.20 -11.72
C VAL A 19 5.71 14.22 -10.97
N LYS A 20 7.03 14.36 -11.09
CA LYS A 20 8.01 13.53 -10.39
C LYS A 20 8.60 14.28 -9.21
N VAL A 21 8.46 13.72 -8.03
CA VAL A 21 8.97 14.26 -6.77
C VAL A 21 10.11 13.37 -6.28
N PRO A 22 11.36 13.85 -6.31
CA PRO A 22 12.47 13.10 -5.74
C PRO A 22 12.39 13.13 -4.22
N VAL A 23 12.37 11.95 -3.59
CA VAL A 23 12.35 11.83 -2.13
C VAL A 23 13.77 11.83 -1.53
N HIS A 24 14.79 11.57 -2.37
CA HIS A 24 16.24 11.66 -2.06
C HIS A 24 16.76 10.69 -0.98
N HIS A 25 15.95 9.76 -0.48
CA HIS A 25 16.34 8.88 0.64
C HIS A 25 16.42 7.39 0.29
N GLY A 26 16.55 7.05 -1.00
CA GLY A 26 16.73 5.65 -1.46
C GLY A 26 15.41 4.92 -1.73
N PRO A 27 15.45 3.58 -1.80
CA PRO A 27 14.30 2.79 -2.20
C PRO A 27 13.09 3.02 -1.31
N ILE A 28 11.94 3.27 -1.93
CA ILE A 28 10.67 3.39 -1.24
C ILE A 28 10.01 2.01 -1.21
N SER A 29 9.58 1.57 -0.03
CA SER A 29 8.88 0.29 0.14
C SER A 29 7.37 0.44 0.18
N ASP A 30 6.86 1.50 0.83
CA ASP A 30 5.43 1.71 0.95
C ASP A 30 5.08 3.20 1.11
N ILE A 31 3.83 3.54 0.81
CA ILE A 31 3.29 4.90 0.96
C ILE A 31 1.85 4.85 1.46
N ASP A 32 1.48 5.83 2.27
CA ASP A 32 0.08 6.06 2.63
C ASP A 32 -0.22 7.56 2.80
N VAL A 33 -1.46 7.96 2.52
CA VAL A 33 -1.91 9.34 2.54
C VAL A 33 -2.78 9.62 3.76
N SER A 34 -2.58 10.79 4.38
CA SER A 34 -3.44 11.19 5.51
C SER A 34 -4.91 11.34 5.08
N PRO A 35 -5.87 11.04 5.98
CA PRO A 35 -7.30 11.15 5.65
C PRO A 35 -7.75 12.54 5.18
N ASP A 36 -7.05 13.60 5.59
CA ASP A 36 -7.28 14.97 5.14
C ASP A 36 -6.61 15.30 3.78
N GLY A 37 -5.85 14.34 3.23
CA GLY A 37 -5.15 14.46 1.94
C GLY A 37 -3.95 15.39 1.92
N ARG A 38 -3.54 15.95 3.08
CA ARG A 38 -2.49 16.98 3.14
C ARG A 38 -1.07 16.44 3.22
N ARG A 39 -0.92 15.22 3.70
CA ARG A 39 0.38 14.58 3.92
C ARG A 39 0.41 13.20 3.29
N LEU A 40 1.53 12.88 2.69
CA LEU A 40 1.85 11.55 2.23
C LEU A 40 3.08 11.08 2.99
N LEU A 41 3.00 9.91 3.59
CA LEU A 41 4.13 9.27 4.25
C LEU A 41 4.77 8.27 3.31
N VAL A 42 6.09 8.22 3.34
CA VAL A 42 6.90 7.40 2.44
C VAL A 42 7.97 6.70 3.26
N THR A 43 7.97 5.37 3.26
CA THR A 43 9.01 4.57 3.94
C THR A 43 10.21 4.38 3.05
N ASN A 44 11.39 4.81 3.53
CA ASN A 44 12.66 4.72 2.81
C ASN A 44 13.52 3.61 3.43
N TYR A 45 13.29 2.38 2.98
CA TYR A 45 13.87 1.17 3.51
C TYR A 45 15.40 1.20 3.60
N GLY A 46 16.08 1.63 2.55
CA GLY A 46 17.55 1.62 2.48
C GLY A 46 18.24 2.77 3.24
N ARG A 47 17.49 3.62 3.96
CA ARG A 47 18.04 4.79 4.67
C ARG A 47 17.52 4.96 6.09
N ASP A 48 16.76 4.01 6.58
CA ASP A 48 16.20 4.02 7.94
C ASP A 48 15.41 5.30 8.25
N THR A 49 14.63 5.78 7.26
CA THR A 49 13.86 7.02 7.36
C THR A 49 12.44 6.88 6.85
N VAL A 50 11.55 7.73 7.37
CA VAL A 50 10.24 8.00 6.81
C VAL A 50 10.19 9.47 6.38
N SER A 51 9.84 9.72 5.14
CA SER A 51 9.64 11.08 4.63
C SER A 51 8.18 11.46 4.70
N VAL A 52 7.90 12.69 5.14
CA VAL A 52 6.58 13.32 5.12
C VAL A 52 6.56 14.31 3.97
N ILE A 53 5.68 14.08 3.02
CA ILE A 53 5.53 14.93 1.83
C ILE A 53 4.26 15.77 1.99
N ASP A 54 4.38 17.06 1.78
CA ASP A 54 3.24 17.95 1.65
C ASP A 54 2.64 17.78 0.25
N THR A 55 1.39 17.34 0.19
CA THR A 55 0.72 16.99 -1.07
C THR A 55 0.34 18.19 -1.91
N HIS A 56 0.21 19.39 -1.29
CA HIS A 56 -0.12 20.62 -2.00
C HIS A 56 1.09 21.17 -2.74
N THR A 57 2.26 21.14 -2.10
CA THR A 57 3.51 21.64 -2.68
C THR A 57 4.31 20.57 -3.40
N CYS A 58 3.96 19.31 -3.21
CA CYS A 58 4.71 18.13 -3.69
C CYS A 58 6.19 18.16 -3.28
N ARG A 59 6.47 18.59 -2.06
CA ARG A 59 7.84 18.65 -1.50
C ARG A 59 7.94 17.85 -0.22
N VAL A 60 9.13 17.33 0.02
CA VAL A 60 9.45 16.72 1.32
C VAL A 60 9.42 17.81 2.38
N ALA A 61 8.41 17.74 3.27
CA ALA A 61 8.25 18.69 4.37
C ALA A 61 9.15 18.35 5.55
N SER A 62 9.36 17.06 5.82
CA SER A 62 10.23 16.57 6.89
C SER A 62 10.68 15.15 6.64
N THR A 63 11.74 14.74 7.36
CA THR A 63 12.26 13.37 7.36
C THR A 63 12.48 12.91 8.79
N ILE A 64 11.92 11.76 9.13
CA ILE A 64 12.04 11.12 10.44
C ILE A 64 13.08 10.03 10.31
N ALA A 65 14.17 10.15 11.04
CA ALA A 65 15.30 9.22 10.99
C ALA A 65 15.33 8.25 12.17
N GLY A 66 16.14 7.19 12.07
CA GLY A 66 16.32 6.20 13.12
C GLY A 66 15.20 5.17 13.22
N LEU A 67 14.53 4.92 12.11
CA LEU A 67 13.54 3.88 11.94
C LEU A 67 14.18 2.74 11.15
N SER A 68 14.67 1.71 11.82
CA SER A 68 15.42 0.63 11.17
C SER A 68 14.58 -0.11 10.13
N GLU A 69 15.05 -0.15 8.90
CA GLU A 69 14.43 -0.85 7.77
C GLU A 69 12.91 -0.66 7.72
N PRO A 70 12.39 0.60 7.61
CA PRO A 70 10.95 0.83 7.61
C PRO A 70 10.34 0.26 6.32
N PHE A 71 9.28 -0.56 6.46
CA PHE A 71 8.73 -1.30 5.33
C PHE A 71 7.28 -0.91 5.01
N ALA A 72 6.32 -1.29 5.84
CA ALA A 72 4.92 -0.94 5.65
C ALA A 72 4.56 0.32 6.45
N VAL A 73 3.66 1.13 5.91
CA VAL A 73 3.10 2.31 6.59
C VAL A 73 1.58 2.30 6.51
N ALA A 74 0.92 2.70 7.59
CA ALA A 74 -0.52 2.87 7.62
C ALA A 74 -0.88 4.14 8.41
N MET A 75 -1.66 5.03 7.80
CA MET A 75 -2.21 6.21 8.45
C MET A 75 -3.44 5.85 9.28
N SER A 76 -3.60 6.49 10.43
CA SER A 76 -4.83 6.33 11.20
C SER A 76 -5.99 7.06 10.53
N ALA A 77 -7.08 6.32 10.25
CA ALA A 77 -8.30 6.92 9.72
C ALA A 77 -9.05 7.74 10.79
N ALA A 78 -8.89 7.37 12.07
CA ALA A 78 -9.56 8.04 13.20
C ALA A 78 -8.86 9.33 13.63
N ASP A 79 -7.54 9.38 13.51
CA ASP A 79 -6.73 10.56 13.85
C ASP A 79 -5.63 10.77 12.81
N PRO A 80 -5.76 11.77 11.93
CA PRO A 80 -4.81 12.04 10.85
C PRO A 80 -3.41 12.45 11.35
N ASN A 81 -3.25 12.65 12.65
CA ASN A 81 -1.95 13.00 13.22
C ASN A 81 -1.08 11.78 13.51
N TYR A 82 -1.60 10.57 13.43
CA TYR A 82 -0.85 9.36 13.73
C TYR A 82 -0.65 8.46 12.51
N ALA A 83 0.56 7.94 12.42
CA ALA A 83 0.94 6.90 11.47
C ALA A 83 1.63 5.75 12.20
N TYR A 84 1.53 4.58 11.61
CA TYR A 84 2.13 3.36 12.11
C TYR A 84 3.08 2.83 11.04
N VAL A 85 4.31 2.52 11.43
CA VAL A 85 5.35 2.06 10.51
C VAL A 85 5.94 0.76 11.03
N SER A 86 5.98 -0.25 10.18
CA SER A 86 6.72 -1.47 10.50
C SER A 86 8.21 -1.24 10.35
N THR A 87 8.99 -1.70 11.32
CA THR A 87 10.45 -1.64 11.31
C THR A 87 11.04 -3.00 11.61
N ALA A 88 12.21 -3.29 11.08
CA ALA A 88 12.92 -4.54 11.30
C ALA A 88 14.32 -4.30 11.85
N THR A 89 14.71 -5.11 12.81
CA THR A 89 16.08 -5.16 13.35
C THR A 89 16.59 -6.59 13.38
N ALA A 90 17.86 -6.80 13.63
CA ALA A 90 18.40 -8.15 13.80
C ALA A 90 17.82 -8.90 15.01
N ALA A 91 17.21 -8.20 15.98
CA ALA A 91 16.71 -8.77 17.21
C ALA A 91 15.18 -8.94 17.26
N TYR A 92 14.42 -8.07 16.60
CA TYR A 92 12.94 -8.06 16.59
C TYR A 92 12.43 -7.15 15.49
N ASP A 93 11.19 -7.35 15.09
CA ASP A 93 10.43 -6.38 14.33
C ASP A 93 9.56 -5.56 15.29
N ALA A 94 9.17 -4.36 14.87
CA ALA A 94 8.34 -3.49 15.69
C ALA A 94 7.34 -2.70 14.83
N ILE A 95 6.31 -2.19 15.49
CA ILE A 95 5.46 -1.12 14.98
C ILE A 95 5.85 0.16 15.71
N GLU A 96 6.31 1.13 14.96
CA GLU A 96 6.61 2.47 15.44
C GLU A 96 5.39 3.36 15.28
N VAL A 97 5.01 4.08 16.33
CA VAL A 97 3.93 5.07 16.30
C VAL A 97 4.55 6.44 16.09
N ILE A 98 4.14 7.10 15.03
CA ILE A 98 4.65 8.41 14.63
C ILE A 98 3.55 9.45 14.78
N ASP A 99 3.86 10.53 15.48
CA ASP A 99 3.09 11.78 15.41
C ASP A 99 3.61 12.58 14.21
N VAL A 100 2.76 12.67 13.17
CA VAL A 100 3.13 13.30 11.89
C VAL A 100 3.04 14.83 11.93
N VAL A 101 2.55 15.43 13.01
CA VAL A 101 2.56 16.87 13.22
C VAL A 101 3.89 17.31 13.80
N THR A 102 4.33 16.60 14.83
CA THR A 102 5.61 16.89 15.50
C THR A 102 6.78 16.19 14.83
N ASN A 103 6.52 15.21 13.96
CA ASN A 103 7.51 14.34 13.32
C ASN A 103 8.35 13.53 14.32
N TRP A 104 7.71 13.12 15.42
CA TRP A 104 8.36 12.33 16.45
C TRP A 104 7.79 10.92 16.52
N ARG A 105 8.67 9.97 16.79
CA ARG A 105 8.29 8.64 17.22
C ARG A 105 7.83 8.72 18.68
N ILE A 106 6.58 8.37 18.96
CA ILE A 106 5.96 8.50 20.28
C ILE A 106 5.84 7.17 21.03
N ALA A 107 5.82 6.04 20.30
CA ALA A 107 5.80 4.71 20.88
C ALA A 107 6.45 3.68 19.97
N THR A 108 6.90 2.56 20.55
CA THR A 108 7.44 1.39 19.87
C THR A 108 6.80 0.14 20.46
N HIS A 109 6.14 -0.66 19.61
CA HIS A 109 5.56 -1.94 19.99
C HIS A 109 6.36 -3.06 19.35
N ARG A 110 7.16 -3.76 20.18
CA ARG A 110 8.00 -4.86 19.69
C ARG A 110 7.16 -6.09 19.41
N LEU A 111 7.40 -6.69 18.27
CA LEU A 111 6.75 -7.92 17.81
C LEU A 111 7.80 -8.98 17.49
N ALA A 112 7.33 -10.21 17.27
CA ALA A 112 8.18 -11.24 16.71
C ALA A 112 8.50 -10.92 15.24
N HIS A 113 9.58 -11.52 14.72
CA HIS A 113 10.07 -11.27 13.36
C HIS A 113 9.05 -11.51 12.25
N SER A 114 9.36 -10.90 11.11
CA SER A 114 8.76 -11.09 9.79
C SER A 114 7.40 -10.44 9.62
N LEU A 115 7.29 -9.17 9.98
CA LEU A 115 6.16 -8.32 9.57
C LEU A 115 6.16 -8.16 8.05
N SER A 116 5.01 -8.37 7.42
CA SER A 116 4.84 -8.25 5.97
C SER A 116 3.95 -7.07 5.56
N ASP A 117 2.91 -6.77 6.33
CA ASP A 117 1.98 -5.68 6.02
C ASP A 117 1.24 -5.22 7.28
N LEU A 118 0.67 -4.01 7.25
CA LEU A 118 -0.07 -3.37 8.32
C LEU A 118 -1.43 -2.87 7.87
N ALA A 119 -2.43 -2.96 8.75
CA ALA A 119 -3.71 -2.27 8.61
C ALA A 119 -4.16 -1.70 9.95
N VAL A 120 -4.88 -0.59 9.92
CA VAL A 120 -5.44 0.10 11.10
C VAL A 120 -6.95 -0.04 11.07
N SER A 121 -7.56 -0.38 12.20
CA SER A 121 -9.03 -0.37 12.29
C SER A 121 -9.59 1.04 12.06
N PRO A 122 -10.82 1.17 11.52
CA PRO A 122 -11.42 2.48 11.23
C PRO A 122 -11.56 3.39 12.46
N ASP A 123 -11.66 2.81 13.64
CA ASP A 123 -11.70 3.54 14.92
C ASP A 123 -10.31 3.87 15.49
N GLY A 124 -9.23 3.49 14.79
CA GLY A 124 -7.84 3.73 15.19
C GLY A 124 -7.36 2.89 16.38
N ARG A 125 -8.21 2.00 16.92
CA ARG A 125 -7.92 1.30 18.16
C ARG A 125 -7.06 0.06 17.96
N TYR A 126 -7.24 -0.65 16.85
CA TYR A 126 -6.52 -1.90 16.61
C TYR A 126 -5.59 -1.78 15.41
N LEU A 127 -4.39 -2.27 15.60
CA LEU A 127 -3.42 -2.50 14.53
C LEU A 127 -3.37 -3.98 14.21
N TYR A 128 -3.42 -4.28 12.95
CA TYR A 128 -3.33 -5.63 12.42
C TYR A 128 -2.04 -5.77 11.64
N ALA A 129 -1.14 -6.63 12.09
CA ALA A 129 0.14 -6.87 11.47
C ALA A 129 0.19 -8.31 10.97
N SER A 130 0.24 -8.51 9.66
CA SER A 130 0.45 -9.83 9.09
C SER A 130 1.92 -10.24 9.22
N ARG A 131 2.18 -11.51 9.59
CA ARG A 131 3.52 -11.99 9.87
C ARG A 131 3.81 -13.35 9.24
N ASN A 132 5.08 -13.54 8.89
CA ASN A 132 5.59 -14.76 8.31
C ASN A 132 6.49 -15.47 9.34
N ALA A 133 6.02 -16.53 9.95
CA ALA A 133 6.79 -17.32 10.90
C ALA A 133 7.42 -18.55 10.24
N VAL A 134 8.45 -19.11 10.86
CA VAL A 134 9.12 -20.32 10.35
C VAL A 134 8.15 -21.51 10.18
N ARG A 135 7.09 -21.56 10.99
CA ARG A 135 6.13 -22.66 11.01
C ARG A 135 4.75 -22.29 10.49
N GLY A 136 4.61 -21.15 9.81
CA GLY A 136 3.31 -20.74 9.28
C GLY A 136 3.16 -19.22 9.19
N ALA A 137 1.93 -18.76 9.08
CA ALA A 137 1.55 -17.37 8.98
C ALA A 137 0.49 -17.02 10.03
N ASP A 138 0.57 -15.83 10.57
CA ASP A 138 -0.39 -15.31 11.56
C ASP A 138 -0.67 -13.82 11.38
N VAL A 139 -1.63 -13.29 12.11
CA VAL A 139 -1.89 -11.87 12.27
C VAL A 139 -1.76 -11.50 13.76
N ALA A 140 -0.87 -10.57 14.06
CA ALA A 140 -0.80 -9.93 15.37
C ALA A 140 -1.82 -8.80 15.43
N VAL A 141 -2.66 -8.79 16.45
CA VAL A 141 -3.64 -7.73 16.72
C VAL A 141 -3.20 -6.97 17.97
N LEU A 142 -2.82 -5.72 17.77
CA LEU A 142 -2.38 -4.83 18.86
C LEU A 142 -3.49 -3.85 19.22
N ASP A 143 -3.94 -3.83 20.47
CA ASP A 143 -4.80 -2.77 20.99
C ASP A 143 -3.92 -1.54 21.31
N THR A 144 -4.07 -0.46 20.53
CA THR A 144 -3.24 0.76 20.66
C THR A 144 -3.45 1.48 21.98
N THR A 145 -4.57 1.22 22.67
CA THR A 145 -4.92 1.87 23.94
C THR A 145 -4.33 1.14 25.14
N THR A 146 -4.33 -0.20 25.10
CA THR A 146 -3.88 -1.02 26.24
C THR A 146 -2.49 -1.62 26.02
N GLY A 147 -2.01 -1.68 24.77
CA GLY A 147 -0.80 -2.41 24.39
C GLY A 147 -0.97 -3.93 24.42
N GLU A 148 -2.19 -4.45 24.62
CA GLU A 148 -2.44 -5.88 24.59
C GLU A 148 -2.26 -6.44 23.19
N LEU A 149 -1.60 -7.59 23.10
CA LEU A 149 -1.33 -8.30 21.85
C LEU A 149 -2.12 -9.61 21.81
N GLU A 150 -2.90 -9.80 20.74
CA GLU A 150 -3.54 -11.05 20.39
C GLU A 150 -2.91 -11.61 19.12
N VAL A 151 -2.82 -12.93 18.98
CA VAL A 151 -2.31 -13.59 17.76
C VAL A 151 -3.40 -14.47 17.19
N ILE A 152 -3.65 -14.35 15.89
CA ILE A 152 -4.59 -15.16 15.12
C ILE A 152 -3.78 -16.02 14.17
N GLU A 153 -3.72 -17.33 14.44
CA GLU A 153 -3.05 -18.29 13.56
C GLU A 153 -3.87 -18.46 12.26
N LEU A 154 -3.23 -18.30 11.11
CA LEU A 154 -3.83 -18.48 9.79
C LEU A 154 -3.55 -19.87 9.23
N ALA A 155 -2.31 -20.30 9.33
CA ALA A 155 -1.87 -21.61 8.88
C ALA A 155 -0.63 -22.05 9.65
N ALA A 156 -0.62 -23.33 10.01
CA ALA A 156 0.51 -23.99 10.70
C ALA A 156 1.44 -24.74 9.74
N ALA A 157 1.30 -24.53 8.42
CA ALA A 157 2.12 -25.22 7.41
C ALA A 157 3.40 -24.43 7.11
N ALA A 158 4.54 -25.10 7.17
CA ALA A 158 5.81 -24.49 6.78
C ALA A 158 5.76 -23.99 5.32
N GLY A 159 6.33 -22.82 5.06
CA GLY A 159 6.32 -22.19 3.74
C GLY A 159 5.04 -21.41 3.42
N THR A 160 4.09 -21.31 4.37
CA THR A 160 2.97 -20.39 4.24
C THR A 160 3.42 -18.97 4.62
N THR A 161 3.09 -18.00 3.76
CA THR A 161 3.40 -16.56 3.94
C THR A 161 2.15 -15.72 3.77
N THR A 162 2.13 -14.54 4.37
CA THR A 162 1.12 -13.50 4.13
C THR A 162 1.64 -12.52 3.08
N ALA A 163 0.77 -12.09 2.18
CA ALA A 163 1.06 -11.08 1.17
C ALA A 163 0.61 -9.68 1.62
N CYS A 164 -0.58 -9.59 2.19
CA CYS A 164 -1.18 -8.32 2.61
C CYS A 164 -2.25 -8.57 3.69
N VAL A 165 -2.61 -7.51 4.43
CA VAL A 165 -3.74 -7.48 5.36
C VAL A 165 -4.61 -6.26 5.09
N ARG A 166 -5.94 -6.46 5.03
CA ARG A 166 -6.91 -5.38 4.80
C ARG A 166 -8.05 -5.49 5.82
N VAL A 167 -8.55 -4.35 6.28
CA VAL A 167 -9.67 -4.28 7.21
C VAL A 167 -10.90 -3.74 6.49
N SER A 168 -12.07 -4.31 6.75
CA SER A 168 -13.33 -3.79 6.22
C SER A 168 -13.64 -2.40 6.78
N ALA A 169 -14.38 -1.58 6.01
CA ALA A 169 -14.73 -0.22 6.40
C ALA A 169 -15.54 -0.13 7.72
N ASP A 170 -16.25 -1.20 8.08
CA ASP A 170 -16.97 -1.31 9.36
C ASP A 170 -16.09 -1.89 10.50
N GLY A 171 -14.84 -2.24 10.21
CA GLY A 171 -13.89 -2.81 11.15
C GLY A 171 -14.19 -4.24 11.60
N ARG A 172 -15.24 -4.90 11.05
CA ARG A 172 -15.71 -6.21 11.52
C ARG A 172 -14.96 -7.39 10.94
N ARG A 173 -14.27 -7.20 9.85
CA ARG A 173 -13.55 -8.28 9.17
C ARG A 173 -12.16 -7.85 8.74
N LEU A 174 -11.25 -8.82 8.80
CA LEU A 174 -9.95 -8.73 8.15
C LEU A 174 -9.90 -9.71 6.98
N PHE A 175 -9.16 -9.33 5.99
CA PHE A 175 -8.87 -10.11 4.80
C PHE A 175 -7.37 -10.19 4.63
N VAL A 176 -6.85 -11.40 4.62
CA VAL A 176 -5.39 -11.65 4.53
C VAL A 176 -5.11 -12.49 3.30
N GLY A 177 -4.32 -11.94 2.39
CA GLY A 177 -3.76 -12.72 1.30
C GLY A 177 -2.70 -13.66 1.84
N VAL A 178 -2.87 -14.97 1.63
CA VAL A 178 -1.94 -16.00 2.07
C VAL A 178 -1.40 -16.77 0.88
N ASN A 179 -0.14 -17.19 0.95
CA ASN A 179 0.52 -17.99 -0.06
C ASN A 179 1.12 -19.23 0.59
N GLY A 180 0.83 -20.38 0.04
CA GLY A 180 1.31 -21.65 0.53
C GLY A 180 1.86 -22.54 -0.60
N PRO A 181 2.31 -23.75 -0.28
CA PRO A 181 2.86 -24.68 -1.26
C PRO A 181 1.88 -25.05 -2.39
N ASN A 182 0.57 -24.98 -2.10
CA ASN A 182 -0.49 -25.38 -3.03
C ASN A 182 -1.11 -24.20 -3.81
N GLY A 183 -0.63 -22.97 -3.61
CA GLY A 183 -1.15 -21.75 -4.23
C GLY A 183 -1.48 -20.67 -3.23
N GLY A 184 -2.25 -19.68 -3.68
CA GLY A 184 -2.72 -18.58 -2.87
C GLY A 184 -4.12 -18.80 -2.31
N GLY A 185 -4.46 -18.03 -1.30
CA GLY A 185 -5.78 -18.01 -0.70
C GLY A 185 -6.09 -16.67 -0.05
N LEU A 186 -7.38 -16.42 0.19
CA LEU A 186 -7.88 -15.29 0.96
C LEU A 186 -8.44 -15.79 2.28
N ALA A 187 -7.73 -15.51 3.37
CA ALA A 187 -8.22 -15.78 4.73
C ALA A 187 -9.17 -14.67 5.17
N ILE A 188 -10.34 -15.04 5.70
CA ILE A 188 -11.37 -14.13 6.21
C ILE A 188 -11.45 -14.31 7.72
N ILE A 189 -11.25 -13.21 8.45
CA ILE A 189 -11.20 -13.19 9.91
C ILE A 189 -12.30 -12.27 10.42
N GLU A 190 -13.05 -12.72 11.40
CA GLU A 190 -13.97 -11.88 12.18
C GLU A 190 -13.20 -11.21 13.31
N THR A 191 -13.26 -9.87 13.38
CA THR A 191 -12.54 -9.08 14.38
C THR A 191 -13.35 -8.91 15.66
N ARG A 192 -12.69 -8.44 16.71
CA ARG A 192 -13.34 -7.96 17.93
C ARG A 192 -14.02 -6.61 17.65
N THR A 193 -15.28 -6.60 17.26
CA THR A 193 -16.02 -5.34 17.14
C THR A 193 -16.66 -4.92 18.44
N ARG A 194 -16.56 -3.64 18.74
CA ARG A 194 -17.42 -2.99 19.75
C ARG A 194 -18.79 -2.74 19.11
N THR A 195 -19.81 -3.45 19.57
CA THR A 195 -21.19 -3.01 19.40
C THR A 195 -21.57 -2.21 20.64
N ASP A 196 -21.97 -0.95 20.47
CA ASP A 196 -22.56 -0.08 21.51
C ASP A 196 -21.68 0.24 22.75
N GLY A 197 -20.37 0.43 22.54
CA GLY A 197 -19.46 0.81 23.63
C GLY A 197 -19.22 -0.26 24.69
N ARG A 198 -19.84 -1.43 24.57
CA ARG A 198 -19.58 -2.60 25.44
C ARG A 198 -18.55 -3.51 24.78
N ARG A 199 -17.58 -4.00 25.58
CA ARG A 199 -16.71 -5.11 25.17
C ARG A 199 -17.60 -6.31 24.91
N VAL A 200 -17.78 -6.69 23.65
CA VAL A 200 -18.25 -8.04 23.34
C VAL A 200 -17.06 -8.95 23.62
N GLY A 201 -17.15 -9.75 24.67
CA GLY A 201 -16.13 -10.71 25.07
C GLY A 201 -16.00 -11.78 23.99
N GLY A 202 -14.95 -11.70 23.19
CA GLY A 202 -14.61 -12.67 22.17
C GLY A 202 -13.20 -12.39 21.66
N ARG A 203 -12.53 -13.43 21.12
CA ARG A 203 -11.28 -13.29 20.38
C ARG A 203 -11.59 -13.15 18.90
N SER A 204 -10.73 -12.44 18.19
CA SER A 204 -10.75 -12.48 16.72
C SER A 204 -10.54 -13.93 16.24
N ARG A 205 -11.22 -14.31 15.17
CA ARG A 205 -11.17 -15.71 14.70
C ARG A 205 -11.20 -15.82 13.19
N LEU A 206 -10.47 -16.80 12.66
CA LEU A 206 -10.57 -17.21 11.27
C LEU A 206 -11.96 -17.84 11.04
N VAL A 207 -12.71 -17.33 10.06
CA VAL A 207 -14.07 -17.81 9.75
C VAL A 207 -14.15 -18.52 8.41
N GLY A 208 -13.18 -18.32 7.51
CA GLY A 208 -13.12 -18.99 6.22
C GLY A 208 -11.84 -18.71 5.47
N THR A 209 -11.58 -19.53 4.48
CA THR A 209 -10.49 -19.34 3.50
C THR A 209 -11.02 -19.63 2.10
N VAL A 210 -10.75 -18.76 1.15
CA VAL A 210 -11.06 -18.95 -0.26
C VAL A 210 -9.77 -19.34 -0.99
N GLU A 211 -9.74 -20.54 -1.56
CA GLU A 211 -8.61 -21.01 -2.37
C GLU A 211 -8.62 -20.35 -3.74
N LEU A 212 -7.48 -19.77 -4.15
CA LEU A 212 -7.36 -18.96 -5.38
C LEU A 212 -6.48 -19.61 -6.45
N GLY A 213 -5.71 -20.61 -6.08
CA GLY A 213 -4.85 -21.37 -7.00
C GLY A 213 -3.55 -20.68 -7.41
N LEU A 214 -3.54 -19.35 -7.59
CA LEU A 214 -2.33 -18.56 -7.90
C LEU A 214 -1.86 -17.79 -6.67
N PRO A 215 -0.55 -17.51 -6.56
CA PRO A 215 -0.02 -16.68 -5.49
C PRO A 215 -0.66 -15.30 -5.47
N VAL A 216 -1.23 -14.95 -4.32
CA VAL A 216 -1.80 -13.61 -4.04
C VAL A 216 -0.68 -12.58 -3.99
N ARG A 217 -0.92 -11.43 -4.61
CA ARG A 217 -0.04 -10.27 -4.57
C ARG A 217 -0.63 -9.16 -3.71
N ASP A 218 -1.90 -8.87 -3.90
CA ASP A 218 -2.60 -7.88 -3.10
C ASP A 218 -4.10 -8.12 -3.07
N VAL A 219 -4.76 -7.49 -2.11
CA VAL A 219 -6.21 -7.54 -1.90
C VAL A 219 -6.73 -6.12 -1.75
N ALA A 220 -7.84 -5.80 -2.40
CA ALA A 220 -8.56 -4.56 -2.19
C ALA A 220 -10.04 -4.85 -1.90
N LEU A 221 -10.66 -4.04 -1.05
CA LEU A 221 -12.04 -4.26 -0.60
C LEU A 221 -12.99 -3.28 -1.28
N GLY A 222 -14.07 -3.80 -1.82
CA GLY A 222 -15.14 -2.98 -2.36
C GLY A 222 -15.85 -2.16 -1.27
N ASN A 223 -16.34 -0.99 -1.65
CA ASN A 223 -17.06 -0.08 -0.75
C ASN A 223 -18.38 -0.65 -0.20
N ASP A 224 -18.88 -1.70 -0.83
CA ASP A 224 -20.07 -2.43 -0.40
C ASP A 224 -19.83 -3.31 0.85
N GLY A 225 -18.56 -3.49 1.25
CA GLY A 225 -18.13 -4.33 2.36
C GLY A 225 -18.33 -5.85 2.14
N ASN A 226 -18.80 -6.26 0.94
CA ASN A 226 -19.11 -7.65 0.61
C ASN A 226 -18.25 -8.21 -0.52
N THR A 227 -17.54 -7.36 -1.23
CA THR A 227 -16.70 -7.74 -2.36
C THR A 227 -15.24 -7.54 -2.01
N ALA A 228 -14.41 -8.55 -2.28
CA ALA A 228 -12.96 -8.43 -2.27
C ALA A 228 -12.43 -8.69 -3.68
N TYR A 229 -11.52 -7.86 -4.12
CA TYR A 229 -10.75 -8.01 -5.35
C TYR A 229 -9.38 -8.55 -4.98
N VAL A 230 -9.00 -9.67 -5.55
CA VAL A 230 -7.72 -10.33 -5.24
C VAL A 230 -6.87 -10.37 -6.51
N ALA A 231 -5.77 -9.69 -6.46
CA ALA A 231 -4.79 -9.70 -7.53
C ALA A 231 -3.78 -10.82 -7.29
N SER A 232 -3.68 -11.73 -8.24
CA SER A 232 -2.82 -12.91 -8.20
C SER A 232 -1.95 -12.97 -9.45
N CYS A 233 -0.78 -13.57 -9.35
CA CYS A 233 0.12 -13.71 -10.50
C CYS A 233 0.91 -15.00 -10.43
N GLY A 234 1.01 -15.69 -11.56
CA GLY A 234 1.80 -16.91 -11.71
C GLY A 234 2.60 -16.91 -13.01
N PRO A 235 3.70 -17.67 -13.07
CA PRO A 235 4.65 -17.62 -14.19
C PRO A 235 4.06 -18.10 -15.53
N VAL A 236 3.06 -18.98 -15.52
CA VAL A 236 2.43 -19.55 -16.73
C VAL A 236 1.13 -18.84 -17.06
N VAL A 237 0.33 -18.54 -16.06
CA VAL A 237 -1.01 -17.95 -16.24
C VAL A 237 -0.93 -16.45 -16.46
N GLY A 238 0.06 -15.78 -15.86
CA GLY A 238 0.18 -14.32 -15.82
C GLY A 238 -0.62 -13.71 -14.68
N SER A 239 -1.10 -12.49 -14.86
CA SER A 239 -1.86 -11.73 -13.87
C SER A 239 -3.35 -12.02 -13.97
N VAL A 240 -3.98 -12.22 -12.82
CA VAL A 240 -5.40 -12.56 -12.66
C VAL A 240 -6.01 -11.69 -11.58
N LEU A 241 -7.23 -11.24 -11.80
CA LEU A 241 -8.08 -10.58 -10.81
C LEU A 241 -9.27 -11.50 -10.49
N ASP A 242 -9.32 -11.97 -9.25
CA ASP A 242 -10.47 -12.71 -8.73
C ASP A 242 -11.39 -11.76 -7.97
N VAL A 243 -12.69 -11.85 -8.22
CA VAL A 243 -13.73 -11.17 -7.46
C VAL A 243 -14.34 -12.16 -6.50
N VAL A 244 -14.30 -11.88 -5.22
CA VAL A 244 -14.74 -12.78 -4.14
C VAL A 244 -15.93 -12.17 -3.41
N ASP A 245 -17.02 -12.93 -3.30
CA ASP A 245 -18.08 -12.64 -2.33
C ASP A 245 -17.57 -13.01 -0.93
N THR A 246 -17.38 -11.99 -0.10
CA THR A 246 -16.79 -12.16 1.23
C THR A 246 -17.75 -12.76 2.26
N ARG A 247 -19.04 -12.76 1.99
CA ARG A 247 -20.08 -13.38 2.85
C ARG A 247 -20.20 -14.88 2.56
N ALA A 248 -20.28 -15.19 1.28
CA ALA A 248 -20.37 -16.58 0.82
C ALA A 248 -19.00 -17.28 0.87
N ALA A 249 -17.90 -16.50 0.98
CA ALA A 249 -16.51 -16.98 0.87
C ALA A 249 -16.28 -17.77 -0.43
N THR A 250 -16.74 -17.23 -1.56
CA THR A 250 -16.65 -17.87 -2.87
C THR A 250 -16.18 -16.88 -3.94
N ILE A 251 -15.48 -17.42 -4.96
CA ILE A 251 -15.11 -16.67 -6.14
C ILE A 251 -16.35 -16.46 -6.99
N VAL A 252 -16.66 -15.20 -7.31
CA VAL A 252 -17.78 -14.80 -8.18
C VAL A 252 -17.33 -14.78 -9.64
N SER A 253 -16.15 -14.24 -9.91
CA SER A 253 -15.55 -14.20 -11.24
C SER A 253 -14.04 -14.19 -11.16
N THR A 254 -13.41 -14.67 -12.23
CA THR A 254 -11.96 -14.66 -12.43
C THR A 254 -11.68 -14.04 -13.78
N HIS A 255 -10.88 -12.99 -13.81
CA HIS A 255 -10.48 -12.27 -15.02
C HIS A 255 -8.98 -12.33 -15.22
N LYS A 256 -8.54 -12.82 -16.37
CA LYS A 256 -7.15 -12.79 -16.79
C LYS A 256 -6.81 -11.45 -17.42
N ILE A 257 -5.82 -10.74 -16.87
CA ILE A 257 -5.40 -9.42 -17.36
C ILE A 257 -4.26 -9.63 -18.35
N ASN A 258 -4.58 -9.71 -19.63
CA ASN A 258 -3.60 -9.99 -20.69
C ASN A 258 -2.66 -8.81 -20.97
N GLU A 259 -3.07 -7.61 -20.63
CA GLU A 259 -2.33 -6.36 -20.80
C GLU A 259 -1.13 -6.26 -19.83
N ILE A 260 -1.20 -6.96 -18.70
CA ILE A 260 -0.11 -7.04 -17.74
C ILE A 260 0.80 -8.20 -18.11
N THR A 261 1.99 -7.88 -18.63
CA THR A 261 2.99 -8.88 -19.07
C THR A 261 4.05 -9.17 -18.02
N GLY A 262 4.28 -8.25 -17.10
CA GLY A 262 5.26 -8.38 -16.01
C GLY A 262 4.65 -8.83 -14.68
N PRO A 263 5.49 -8.91 -13.62
CA PRO A 263 5.00 -9.26 -12.30
C PRO A 263 4.13 -8.16 -11.73
N LEU A 264 2.93 -8.53 -11.28
CA LEU A 264 2.06 -7.65 -10.53
C LEU A 264 2.60 -7.52 -9.10
N THR A 265 2.68 -6.28 -8.59
CA THR A 265 3.25 -5.99 -7.27
C THR A 265 2.23 -5.54 -6.24
N ARG A 266 1.39 -4.56 -6.59
CA ARG A 266 0.39 -3.96 -5.70
C ARG A 266 -0.89 -3.63 -6.44
N MET A 267 -1.98 -3.50 -5.68
CA MET A 267 -3.29 -3.06 -6.17
C MET A 267 -3.96 -2.17 -5.14
N THR A 268 -4.68 -1.14 -5.62
CA THR A 268 -5.64 -0.39 -4.80
C THR A 268 -6.90 -0.11 -5.59
N LEU A 269 -8.01 0.17 -4.92
CA LEU A 269 -9.22 0.65 -5.57
C LEU A 269 -9.29 2.18 -5.54
N SER A 270 -10.01 2.75 -6.51
CA SER A 270 -10.43 4.13 -6.43
C SER A 270 -11.41 4.31 -5.28
N ARG A 271 -11.47 5.54 -4.74
CA ARG A 271 -12.35 5.88 -3.62
C ARG A 271 -13.84 5.60 -3.92
N ASP A 272 -14.26 5.79 -5.16
CA ASP A 272 -15.62 5.46 -5.62
C ASP A 272 -15.85 3.96 -5.77
N GLY A 273 -14.78 3.15 -5.74
CA GLY A 273 -14.83 1.70 -5.94
C GLY A 273 -15.05 1.27 -7.38
N GLU A 274 -15.08 2.21 -8.34
CA GLU A 274 -15.35 1.89 -9.74
C GLU A 274 -14.13 1.50 -10.56
N ARG A 275 -12.92 1.76 -10.02
CA ARG A 275 -11.65 1.48 -10.69
C ARG A 275 -10.71 0.70 -9.77
N ALA A 276 -9.93 -0.20 -10.36
CA ALA A 276 -8.80 -0.84 -9.72
C ALA A 276 -7.51 -0.39 -10.41
N TYR A 277 -6.52 0.01 -9.62
CA TYR A 277 -5.20 0.41 -10.06
C TYR A 277 -4.20 -0.70 -9.74
N LEU A 278 -3.56 -1.26 -10.76
CA LEU A 278 -2.62 -2.37 -10.62
C LEU A 278 -1.24 -1.96 -11.10
N ILE A 279 -0.24 -2.13 -10.25
CA ILE A 279 1.15 -1.84 -10.59
C ILE A 279 1.82 -3.07 -11.21
N SER A 280 2.45 -2.85 -12.36
CA SER A 280 3.35 -3.82 -12.98
C SER A 280 4.45 -3.10 -13.77
N ASP A 281 5.66 -3.64 -13.76
CA ASP A 281 6.82 -3.13 -14.51
C ASP A 281 7.05 -1.61 -14.37
N ASP A 282 6.60 -0.81 -15.38
CA ASP A 282 6.80 0.64 -15.46
C ASP A 282 5.47 1.41 -15.57
N ARG A 283 4.34 0.77 -15.22
CA ARG A 283 3.01 1.33 -15.42
C ARG A 283 2.02 0.95 -14.33
N VAL A 284 0.96 1.73 -14.27
CA VAL A 284 -0.27 1.40 -13.56
C VAL A 284 -1.35 1.11 -14.59
N THR A 285 -1.86 -0.12 -14.57
CA THR A 285 -3.02 -0.51 -15.37
C THR A 285 -4.29 -0.16 -14.60
N VAL A 286 -5.23 0.49 -15.26
CA VAL A 286 -6.52 0.89 -14.67
C VAL A 286 -7.61 0.01 -15.22
N LEU A 287 -8.29 -0.72 -14.33
CA LEU A 287 -9.43 -1.59 -14.67
C LEU A 287 -10.73 -1.03 -14.12
N GLY A 288 -11.81 -1.21 -14.88
CA GLY A 288 -13.16 -1.04 -14.35
C GLY A 288 -13.54 -2.20 -13.44
N THR A 289 -13.93 -1.94 -12.20
CA THR A 289 -14.25 -3.00 -11.24
C THR A 289 -15.46 -3.83 -11.62
N ARG A 290 -16.46 -3.22 -12.28
CA ARG A 290 -17.68 -3.91 -12.72
C ARG A 290 -17.51 -4.66 -14.03
N THR A 291 -16.81 -4.05 -14.99
CA THR A 291 -16.64 -4.63 -16.34
C THR A 291 -15.42 -5.52 -16.42
N GLN A 292 -14.43 -5.27 -15.54
CA GLN A 292 -13.10 -5.90 -15.55
C GLN A 292 -12.30 -5.61 -16.84
N ASP A 293 -12.73 -4.60 -17.60
CA ASP A 293 -12.02 -4.14 -18.81
C ASP A 293 -10.91 -3.16 -18.43
N VAL A 294 -9.84 -3.14 -19.23
CA VAL A 294 -8.77 -2.13 -19.10
C VAL A 294 -9.31 -0.80 -19.62
N LEU A 295 -9.38 0.19 -18.75
CA LEU A 295 -9.82 1.55 -19.05
C LEU A 295 -8.68 2.42 -19.59
N GLY A 296 -7.46 2.14 -19.19
CA GLY A 296 -6.25 2.87 -19.60
C GLY A 296 -5.02 2.49 -18.80
N GLU A 297 -3.90 3.14 -19.11
CA GLU A 297 -2.62 2.95 -18.43
C GLU A 297 -1.99 4.28 -18.07
N VAL A 298 -1.35 4.36 -16.90
CA VAL A 298 -0.51 5.49 -16.49
C VAL A 298 0.94 5.03 -16.49
N ARG A 299 1.77 5.67 -17.29
CA ARG A 299 3.20 5.41 -17.27
C ARG A 299 3.83 6.13 -16.09
N VAL A 300 4.54 5.37 -15.29
CA VAL A 300 5.25 5.86 -14.10
C VAL A 300 6.75 5.62 -14.26
N THR A 301 7.49 5.68 -13.19
CA THR A 301 8.90 5.32 -13.17
C THR A 301 9.08 3.80 -13.21
N LYS A 302 10.30 3.35 -13.48
CA LYS A 302 10.64 1.92 -13.48
C LYS A 302 10.60 1.36 -12.06
N HIS A 303 10.08 0.13 -11.94
CA HIS A 303 10.00 -0.60 -10.67
C HIS A 303 9.17 0.11 -9.59
N PRO A 304 7.91 0.45 -9.88
CA PRO A 304 7.02 1.01 -8.88
C PRO A 304 6.81 0.00 -7.74
N SER A 305 6.80 0.51 -6.50
CA SER A 305 6.74 -0.30 -5.27
C SER A 305 5.40 -0.21 -4.57
N ALA A 306 4.79 0.97 -4.56
CA ALA A 306 3.54 1.22 -3.85
C ALA A 306 2.69 2.28 -4.54
N LEU A 307 1.38 2.28 -4.28
CA LEU A 307 0.47 3.30 -4.81
C LEU A 307 -0.66 3.57 -3.81
N VAL A 308 -1.16 4.80 -3.85
CA VAL A 308 -2.35 5.22 -3.10
C VAL A 308 -3.08 6.32 -3.86
N GLU A 309 -4.42 6.29 -3.86
CA GLU A 309 -5.24 7.38 -4.38
C GLU A 309 -5.43 8.46 -3.31
N SER A 310 -5.46 9.74 -3.72
CA SER A 310 -5.77 10.82 -2.79
C SER A 310 -7.21 10.71 -2.26
N PRO A 311 -7.49 11.18 -1.02
CA PRO A 311 -8.82 11.08 -0.44
C PRO A 311 -9.92 11.81 -1.22
N ASP A 312 -9.58 12.76 -2.06
CA ASP A 312 -10.50 13.47 -2.95
C ASP A 312 -10.69 12.79 -4.32
N GLY A 313 -9.94 11.70 -4.60
CA GLY A 313 -10.02 10.94 -5.85
C GLY A 313 -9.39 11.64 -7.06
N ASN A 314 -8.64 12.74 -6.85
CA ASN A 314 -8.10 13.54 -7.94
C ASN A 314 -6.68 13.15 -8.36
N TYR A 315 -5.94 12.48 -7.47
CA TYR A 315 -4.53 12.16 -7.69
C TYR A 315 -4.22 10.71 -7.35
N LEU A 316 -3.33 10.13 -8.11
CA LEU A 316 -2.72 8.84 -7.83
C LEU A 316 -1.23 9.08 -7.52
N TYR A 317 -0.82 8.67 -6.34
CA TYR A 317 0.57 8.70 -5.90
C TYR A 317 1.18 7.32 -6.13
N VAL A 318 2.31 7.27 -6.84
CA VAL A 318 3.01 6.01 -7.12
C VAL A 318 4.48 6.17 -6.77
N ALA A 319 4.95 5.38 -5.84
CA ALA A 319 6.35 5.36 -5.42
C ALA A 319 7.14 4.28 -6.15
N ASP A 320 8.46 4.42 -6.19
CA ASP A 320 9.35 3.45 -6.81
C ASP A 320 10.59 3.13 -5.95
N HIS A 321 11.26 2.05 -6.34
CA HIS A 321 12.51 1.63 -5.69
C HIS A 321 13.72 2.52 -6.00
N ALA A 322 13.59 3.51 -6.90
CA ALA A 322 14.64 4.50 -7.15
C ALA A 322 14.55 5.74 -6.25
N GLY A 323 13.50 5.82 -5.41
CA GLY A 323 13.29 6.95 -4.51
C GLY A 323 12.54 8.11 -5.15
N LEU A 324 11.74 7.83 -6.18
CA LEU A 324 10.89 8.80 -6.84
C LEU A 324 9.42 8.55 -6.49
N LEU A 325 8.68 9.63 -6.33
CA LEU A 325 7.23 9.64 -6.23
C LEU A 325 6.66 10.26 -7.51
N SER A 326 5.85 9.50 -8.22
CA SER A 326 5.08 9.99 -9.37
C SER A 326 3.69 10.41 -8.90
N VAL A 327 3.29 11.64 -9.20
CA VAL A 327 1.96 12.19 -8.90
C VAL A 327 1.20 12.32 -10.21
N ALA A 328 0.23 11.45 -10.43
CA ALA A 328 -0.61 11.44 -11.62
C ALA A 328 -1.98 12.05 -11.31
N ARG A 329 -2.41 13.02 -12.13
CA ARG A 329 -3.76 13.58 -11.99
C ARG A 329 -4.78 12.64 -12.63
N LEU A 330 -5.80 12.27 -11.88
CA LEU A 330 -6.89 11.46 -12.38
C LEU A 330 -7.95 12.33 -13.09
N PRO A 331 -8.61 11.84 -14.15
CA PRO A 331 -9.68 12.56 -14.79
C PRO A 331 -10.87 12.65 -13.83
N SER A 332 -11.14 13.87 -13.34
CA SER A 332 -12.31 14.19 -12.51
C SER A 332 -13.26 15.08 -13.27
N GLY A 333 -14.56 14.94 -13.07
CA GLY A 333 -15.58 15.75 -13.71
C GLY A 333 -15.62 17.23 -13.31
N THR A 334 -14.85 17.65 -12.31
CA THR A 334 -14.66 19.04 -11.86
C THR A 334 -13.18 19.32 -11.72
N ALA A 335 -12.69 20.35 -12.38
CA ALA A 335 -11.27 20.72 -12.37
C ALA A 335 -10.89 21.50 -11.09
N PRO A 336 -10.29 20.88 -10.05
CA PRO A 336 -9.58 21.60 -9.02
C PRO A 336 -8.20 22.03 -9.53
N ALA A 337 -7.59 23.04 -8.87
CA ALA A 337 -6.24 23.49 -9.17
C ALA A 337 -5.24 22.33 -9.10
N ALA A 338 -4.26 22.31 -10.00
CA ALA A 338 -3.20 21.31 -9.97
C ALA A 338 -2.45 21.37 -8.63
N PRO A 339 -2.20 20.25 -7.93
CA PRO A 339 -1.18 20.23 -6.89
C PRO A 339 0.15 20.52 -7.57
N CYS A 340 1.11 21.02 -6.86
CA CYS A 340 2.43 21.33 -7.39
C CYS A 340 2.49 22.61 -8.29
N SER A 341 1.59 23.57 -8.11
CA SER A 341 1.64 24.86 -8.82
C SER A 341 2.83 25.77 -8.44
N GLY A 342 3.82 25.23 -7.74
CA GLY A 342 5.03 25.94 -7.29
C GLY A 342 6.35 25.28 -7.70
N ALA A 343 6.34 24.30 -8.61
CA ALA A 343 7.57 23.83 -9.23
C ALA A 343 7.90 24.76 -10.39
N ASP A 344 8.63 25.82 -10.12
CA ASP A 344 9.25 26.66 -11.14
C ASP A 344 10.15 25.76 -12.00
N GLU A 345 9.91 25.82 -13.33
CA GLU A 345 10.84 25.36 -14.35
C GLU A 345 12.06 26.30 -14.34
N ASP A 346 12.91 26.19 -13.32
CA ASP A 346 14.21 26.84 -13.28
C ASP A 346 15.22 25.85 -12.71
N ASP A 347 15.76 25.03 -13.57
CA ASP A 347 17.13 24.51 -13.42
C ASP A 347 17.72 24.07 -14.77
N ASP A 348 17.86 25.04 -15.67
CA ASP A 348 18.90 25.04 -16.66
C ASP A 348 19.80 26.26 -16.40
N ALA A 349 20.80 26.09 -15.60
CA ALA A 349 22.07 26.80 -15.57
C ALA A 349 22.78 26.59 -14.24
N THR A 350 23.75 25.74 -14.17
CA THR A 350 25.14 26.22 -13.94
C THR A 350 26.03 25.00 -13.65
N SER A 351 26.75 24.65 -14.70
CA SER A 351 28.12 24.14 -14.56
C SER A 351 28.93 25.14 -13.75
N GLY A 352 29.49 24.73 -12.65
CA GLY A 352 30.46 25.58 -12.00
C GLY A 352 30.81 25.15 -10.58
N TRP A 353 32.05 24.67 -10.49
CA TRP A 353 32.87 24.61 -9.27
C TRP A 353 32.72 23.36 -8.39
N LEU A 354 33.40 22.31 -8.84
CA LEU A 354 34.05 21.38 -7.92
C LEU A 354 35.30 22.11 -7.34
N PRO A 355 35.48 22.20 -6.02
CA PRO A 355 36.76 22.61 -5.48
C PRO A 355 37.77 21.49 -5.74
N GLU A 356 38.87 21.84 -6.39
CA GLU A 356 40.05 20.98 -6.54
C GLU A 356 40.48 20.48 -5.16
N LEU A 357 40.49 19.18 -4.98
CA LEU A 357 41.14 18.52 -3.87
C LEU A 357 42.66 18.67 -4.06
N ALA A 358 43.28 19.46 -3.20
CA ALA A 358 44.75 19.54 -3.10
C ALA A 358 45.37 18.18 -2.85
N PRO A 359 46.50 17.87 -3.45
CA PRO A 359 47.17 16.58 -3.31
C PRO A 359 47.68 16.40 -1.88
N TRP A 360 47.44 15.24 -1.31
CA TRP A 360 47.95 14.77 -0.05
C TRP A 360 49.48 14.59 -0.15
N GLU A 361 50.25 15.38 0.57
CA GLU A 361 51.67 15.09 0.81
C GLU A 361 51.78 14.19 2.09
N PRO A 362 52.54 13.10 2.03
CA PRO A 362 52.82 12.31 3.20
C PRO A 362 53.90 12.98 4.06
N VAL A 363 53.58 13.32 5.31
CA VAL A 363 54.59 13.70 6.30
C VAL A 363 55.27 12.44 6.78
N LEU A 364 56.57 12.31 6.43
CA LEU A 364 57.52 11.39 7.03
C LEU A 364 58.05 12.02 8.35
N ALA A 365 57.82 11.36 9.46
CA ALA A 365 58.72 11.25 10.59
C ALA A 365 58.24 10.14 11.55
#